data_502e4b87cdd63f2118453e0d6b358f10
#
_entry.id   502e4b87cdd63f2118453e0d6b358f10
#
_cell.length_a   1.000
_cell.length_b   1.000
_cell.length_c   1.000
_cell.angle_alpha   90.00
_cell.angle_beta   90.00
_cell.angle_gamma   90.00
#
_symmetry.space_group_name_H-M   'P 1'
#
loop_
_entity.id
_entity.type
_entity.pdbx_description
1 polymer ?
#
loop_
_entity_poly.entity_id
_entity_poly.type
_entity_poly.pdbx_seq_one_letter_code
_entity_poly.pdbx_strand_id
1 'polypeptide(L)'
;MIPKELVDSCHKVVNAGVKELDMPIGIVSHIYNGLYEIIAINSEMGAFIHGAVFPLEQTYCRDVFHTDKTIAITEIGNVAGLQLHPLYVSIPLEAYISAPIHYDDQVWGTINFTSTTLHQPFAKADIQRVEQYAKQISEFVEKAGVISRAPWDV
;
A
#
# COMPACT_ATOMS: atom_id res chain seq x y z
N MET A 1 -16.67 -4.72 7.62
CA MET A 1 -15.61 -5.02 8.62
C MET A 1 -14.62 -6.03 8.04
N ILE A 2 -13.35 -5.77 8.22
CA ILE A 2 -12.30 -6.66 7.69
C ILE A 2 -12.09 -7.81 8.69
N PRO A 3 -12.20 -9.08 8.25
CA PRO A 3 -11.99 -10.22 9.14
C PRO A 3 -10.57 -10.23 9.73
N LYS A 4 -10.46 -10.63 10.99
CA LYS A 4 -9.17 -10.72 11.68
C LYS A 4 -8.18 -11.62 10.94
N GLU A 5 -8.65 -12.73 10.39
CA GLU A 5 -7.80 -13.66 9.64
C GLU A 5 -7.16 -13.00 8.44
N LEU A 6 -7.90 -12.15 7.74
CA LEU A 6 -7.37 -11.40 6.61
C LEU A 6 -6.31 -10.39 7.09
N VAL A 7 -6.59 -9.69 8.18
CA VAL A 7 -5.63 -8.75 8.78
C VAL A 7 -4.33 -9.47 9.13
N ASP A 8 -4.43 -10.63 9.79
CA ASP A 8 -3.26 -11.42 10.19
C ASP A 8 -2.47 -11.91 8.96
N SER A 9 -3.16 -12.33 7.91
CA SER A 9 -2.51 -12.76 6.67
C SER A 9 -1.78 -11.61 6.00
N CYS A 10 -2.39 -10.43 5.98
CA CYS A 10 -1.76 -9.23 5.44
C CYS A 10 -0.52 -8.82 6.23
N HIS A 11 -0.57 -8.93 7.57
CA HIS A 11 0.59 -8.65 8.41
C HIS A 11 1.77 -9.56 8.09
N LYS A 12 1.52 -10.85 7.84
CA LYS A 12 2.59 -11.79 7.47
C LYS A 12 3.28 -11.38 6.18
N VAL A 13 2.51 -10.97 5.19
CA VAL A 13 3.07 -10.52 3.91
C VAL A 13 3.88 -9.24 4.09
N VAL A 14 3.34 -8.28 4.82
CA VAL A 14 4.03 -7.01 5.09
C VAL A 14 5.33 -7.25 5.84
N ASN A 15 5.31 -8.11 6.87
CA ASN A 15 6.51 -8.42 7.64
C ASN A 15 7.59 -9.08 6.79
N ALA A 16 7.21 -9.97 5.89
CA ALA A 16 8.16 -10.58 4.96
C ALA A 16 8.72 -9.53 4.00
N GLY A 17 7.86 -8.66 3.47
CA GLY A 17 8.26 -7.66 2.49
C GLY A 17 9.24 -6.62 3.01
N VAL A 18 9.07 -6.13 4.24
CA VAL A 18 10.02 -5.14 4.80
C VAL A 18 11.42 -5.74 4.91
N LYS A 19 11.53 -7.04 5.16
CA LYS A 19 12.83 -7.71 5.21
C LYS A 19 13.38 -7.97 3.82
N GLU A 20 12.58 -8.52 2.93
CA GLU A 20 13.02 -8.93 1.59
C GLU A 20 13.36 -7.73 0.71
N LEU A 21 12.69 -6.61 0.89
CA LEU A 21 12.93 -5.39 0.11
C LEU A 21 13.86 -4.41 0.82
N ASP A 22 14.23 -4.69 2.06
CA ASP A 22 15.03 -3.78 2.88
C ASP A 22 14.39 -2.39 2.96
N MET A 23 13.10 -2.36 3.26
CA MET A 23 12.31 -1.14 3.39
C MET A 23 11.73 -1.07 4.81
N PRO A 24 11.83 0.06 5.50
CA PRO A 24 11.46 0.15 6.92
C PRO A 24 9.95 0.20 7.17
N ILE A 25 9.17 0.50 6.16
CA ILE A 25 7.71 0.65 6.32
C ILE A 25 7.01 -0.17 5.26
N GLY A 26 6.04 -0.98 5.67
CA GLY A 26 5.16 -1.71 4.76
C GLY A 26 3.72 -1.57 5.21
N ILE A 27 2.81 -1.37 4.26
CA ILE A 27 1.39 -1.15 4.52
C ILE A 27 0.54 -1.91 3.51
N VAL A 28 -0.51 -2.57 4.00
CA VAL A 28 -1.63 -3.01 3.17
C VAL A 28 -2.81 -2.12 3.48
N SER A 29 -3.41 -1.55 2.45
CA SER A 29 -4.57 -0.68 2.57
C SER A 29 -5.78 -1.26 1.85
N HIS A 30 -6.96 -0.90 2.34
CA HIS A 30 -8.21 -1.06 1.60
C HIS A 30 -8.67 0.33 1.15
N ILE A 31 -9.02 0.46 -0.11
CA ILE A 31 -9.42 1.74 -0.71
C ILE A 31 -10.87 1.63 -1.13
N TYR A 32 -11.69 2.56 -0.64
CA TYR A 32 -13.12 2.59 -0.93
C TYR A 32 -13.64 4.01 -0.76
N ASN A 33 -14.50 4.41 -1.67
CA ASN A 33 -15.19 5.73 -1.59
C ASN A 33 -14.25 6.91 -1.33
N GLY A 34 -13.10 6.93 -2.01
CA GLY A 34 -12.11 7.99 -1.82
C GLY A 34 -11.36 7.94 -0.50
N LEU A 35 -11.48 6.84 0.25
CA LEU A 35 -10.82 6.64 1.55
C LEU A 35 -9.76 5.56 1.46
N TYR A 36 -8.72 5.74 2.25
CA TYR A 36 -7.58 4.83 2.37
C TYR A 36 -7.52 4.36 3.82
N GLU A 37 -7.80 3.08 4.03
CA GLU A 37 -7.80 2.49 5.37
C GLU A 37 -6.61 1.55 5.53
N ILE A 38 -5.84 1.73 6.60
CA ILE A 38 -4.70 0.86 6.90
C ILE A 38 -5.20 -0.44 7.52
N ILE A 39 -5.02 -1.55 6.79
CA ILE A 39 -5.42 -2.88 7.22
C ILE A 39 -4.30 -3.58 7.98
N ALA A 40 -3.06 -3.44 7.49
CA ALA A 40 -1.88 -4.02 8.13
C ALA A 40 -0.70 -3.09 7.92
N ILE A 41 0.15 -3.00 8.92
CA ILE A 41 1.30 -2.10 8.88
C ILE A 41 2.47 -2.70 9.66
N ASN A 42 3.67 -2.52 9.12
CA ASN A 42 4.92 -2.71 9.84
C ASN A 42 5.72 -1.42 9.70
N SER A 43 5.92 -0.69 10.79
CA SER A 43 6.65 0.56 10.79
C SER A 43 7.29 0.80 12.15
N GLU A 44 8.58 1.08 12.16
CA GLU A 44 9.28 1.47 13.37
C GLU A 44 9.04 2.93 13.74
N MET A 45 8.51 3.70 12.80
CA MET A 45 8.29 5.14 13.00
C MET A 45 7.08 5.47 13.87
N GLY A 46 6.11 4.56 13.96
CA GLY A 46 4.88 4.81 14.68
C GLY A 46 4.02 5.92 14.09
N ALA A 47 4.34 6.36 12.86
CA ALA A 47 3.64 7.47 12.22
C ALA A 47 2.23 7.09 11.75
N PHE A 48 2.02 5.82 11.48
CA PHE A 48 0.74 5.29 11.02
C PHE A 48 0.31 4.16 11.95
N ILE A 49 -0.98 3.99 12.13
CA ILE A 49 -1.53 2.94 12.98
C ILE A 49 -2.57 2.13 12.23
N HIS A 50 -2.68 0.86 12.63
CA HIS A 50 -3.70 -0.05 12.12
C HIS A 50 -5.09 0.56 12.33
N GLY A 51 -5.93 0.48 11.30
CA GLY A 51 -7.29 1.02 11.35
C GLY A 51 -7.40 2.50 11.06
N ALA A 52 -6.28 3.20 10.89
CA ALA A 52 -6.31 4.62 10.53
C ALA A 52 -6.89 4.80 9.12
N VAL A 53 -7.67 5.85 8.95
CA VAL A 53 -8.34 6.16 7.67
C VAL A 53 -7.93 7.56 7.22
N PHE A 54 -7.54 7.67 5.96
CA PHE A 54 -7.12 8.93 5.35
C PHE A 54 -7.86 9.14 4.04
N PRO A 55 -8.04 10.41 3.60
CA PRO A 55 -8.47 10.66 2.23
C PRO A 55 -7.44 10.08 1.26
N LEU A 56 -7.89 9.32 0.27
CA LEU A 56 -7.01 8.69 -0.72
C LEU A 56 -6.10 9.71 -1.40
N GLU A 57 -6.63 10.89 -1.73
CA GLU A 57 -5.89 11.93 -2.45
C GLU A 57 -4.74 12.53 -1.65
N GLN A 58 -4.70 12.26 -0.34
CA GLN A 58 -3.60 12.68 0.53
C GLN A 58 -2.53 11.60 0.68
N THR A 59 -2.63 10.49 -0.05
CA THR A 59 -1.67 9.39 0.00
C THR A 59 -0.96 9.24 -1.33
N TYR A 60 0.23 8.59 -1.32
CA TYR A 60 0.93 8.27 -2.57
C TYR A 60 0.21 7.18 -3.36
N CYS A 61 -0.66 6.40 -2.72
CA CYS A 61 -1.38 5.32 -3.37
C CYS A 61 -2.49 5.79 -4.31
N ARG A 62 -2.81 7.08 -4.33
CA ARG A 62 -3.84 7.61 -5.22
C ARG A 62 -3.54 7.30 -6.70
N ASP A 63 -2.27 7.42 -7.10
CA ASP A 63 -1.89 7.17 -8.49
C ASP A 63 -1.94 5.69 -8.83
N VAL A 64 -1.55 4.83 -7.89
CA VAL A 64 -1.67 3.37 -8.06
C VAL A 64 -3.14 2.99 -8.24
N PHE A 65 -4.02 3.56 -7.43
CA PHE A 65 -5.45 3.28 -7.48
C PHE A 65 -6.06 3.75 -8.81
N HIS A 66 -5.77 4.98 -9.21
CA HIS A 66 -6.38 5.57 -10.41
C HIS A 66 -5.84 4.99 -11.70
N THR A 67 -4.56 4.62 -11.74
CA THR A 67 -3.94 4.05 -12.96
C THR A 67 -3.99 2.54 -13.01
N ASP A 68 -4.27 1.89 -11.89
CA ASP A 68 -4.22 0.42 -11.75
C ASP A 68 -2.87 -0.15 -12.20
N LYS A 69 -1.79 0.50 -11.81
CA LYS A 69 -0.43 0.11 -12.17
C LYS A 69 0.49 0.15 -10.97
N THR A 70 1.47 -0.75 -10.95
CA THR A 70 2.55 -0.71 -9.98
C THR A 70 3.41 0.52 -10.21
N ILE A 71 3.73 1.23 -9.14
CA ILE A 71 4.58 2.43 -9.19
C ILE A 71 5.78 2.20 -8.27
N ALA A 72 6.98 2.47 -8.80
CA ALA A 72 8.23 2.33 -8.05
C ALA A 72 9.06 3.60 -8.26
N ILE A 73 9.34 4.30 -7.17
CA ILE A 73 10.07 5.57 -7.18
C ILE A 73 11.16 5.50 -6.12
N THR A 74 12.40 5.81 -6.49
CA THR A 74 13.53 5.77 -5.55
C THR A 74 13.85 7.13 -4.94
N GLU A 75 13.41 8.21 -5.57
CA GLU A 75 13.69 9.58 -5.12
C GLU A 75 12.44 10.44 -5.33
N ILE A 76 11.49 10.37 -4.40
CA ILE A 76 10.23 11.10 -4.51
C ILE A 76 10.46 12.61 -4.62
N GLY A 77 11.44 13.14 -3.89
CA GLY A 77 11.74 14.56 -3.92
C GLY A 77 12.18 15.07 -5.28
N ASN A 78 12.65 14.19 -6.18
CA ASN A 78 13.10 14.55 -7.52
C ASN A 78 12.03 14.31 -8.59
N VAL A 79 10.86 13.82 -8.20
CA VAL A 79 9.77 13.63 -9.16
C VAL A 79 8.93 14.90 -9.20
N ALA A 80 8.78 15.49 -10.39
CA ALA A 80 8.06 16.75 -10.56
C ALA A 80 6.63 16.64 -9.98
N GLY A 81 6.32 17.53 -9.06
CA GLY A 81 5.00 17.62 -8.42
C GLY A 81 4.83 16.76 -7.18
N LEU A 82 5.61 15.69 -6.98
CA LEU A 82 5.44 14.83 -5.81
C LEU A 82 5.95 15.47 -4.53
N GLN A 83 6.94 16.36 -4.59
CA GLN A 83 7.40 17.09 -3.42
C GLN A 83 6.33 18.04 -2.87
N LEU A 84 5.30 18.34 -3.65
CA LEU A 84 4.15 19.13 -3.22
C LEU A 84 3.00 18.25 -2.73
N HIS A 85 3.14 16.93 -2.79
CA HIS A 85 2.12 16.02 -2.32
C HIS A 85 1.92 16.21 -0.81
N PRO A 86 0.67 16.25 -0.31
CA PRO A 86 0.41 16.50 1.10
C PRO A 86 1.16 15.54 2.04
N LEU A 87 1.29 14.27 1.67
CA LEU A 87 1.99 13.30 2.48
C LEU A 87 3.49 13.58 2.53
N TYR A 88 4.10 14.01 1.42
CA TYR A 88 5.52 14.36 1.39
C TYR A 88 5.84 15.55 2.31
N VAL A 89 4.94 16.52 2.36
CA VAL A 89 5.10 17.68 3.24
C VAL A 89 5.05 17.26 4.71
N SER A 90 4.15 16.33 5.05
CA SER A 90 3.97 15.86 6.43
C SER A 90 5.03 14.83 6.82
N ILE A 91 5.34 13.88 5.94
CA ILE A 91 6.29 12.79 6.15
C ILE A 91 7.08 12.65 4.85
N PRO A 92 8.30 13.18 4.78
CA PRO A 92 9.06 13.20 3.53
C PRO A 92 9.63 11.83 3.18
N LEU A 93 8.79 10.97 2.64
CA LEU A 93 9.19 9.66 2.12
C LEU A 93 9.96 9.87 0.83
N GLU A 94 11.07 9.15 0.66
CA GLU A 94 11.91 9.26 -0.53
C GLU A 94 11.77 8.07 -1.45
N ALA A 95 11.72 6.85 -0.92
CA ALA A 95 11.56 5.66 -1.73
C ALA A 95 10.18 5.06 -1.52
N TYR A 96 9.57 4.60 -2.60
CA TYR A 96 8.20 4.11 -2.60
C TYR A 96 8.01 3.08 -3.70
N ILE A 97 7.46 1.93 -3.34
CA ILE A 97 7.03 0.92 -4.31
C ILE A 97 5.67 0.40 -3.88
N SER A 98 4.72 0.37 -4.80
CA SER A 98 3.34 0.00 -4.49
C SER A 98 2.70 -0.69 -5.67
N ALA A 99 1.91 -1.73 -5.37
CA ALA A 99 1.14 -2.46 -6.36
C ALA A 99 -0.33 -2.49 -5.97
N PRO A 100 -1.25 -2.46 -6.95
CA PRO A 100 -2.67 -2.58 -6.68
C PRO A 100 -3.03 -4.00 -6.29
N ILE A 101 -3.96 -4.13 -5.36
CA ILE A 101 -4.56 -5.40 -4.94
C ILE A 101 -5.94 -5.43 -5.57
N HIS A 102 -6.24 -6.50 -6.32
CA HIS A 102 -7.50 -6.62 -7.03
C HIS A 102 -8.48 -7.53 -6.30
N TYR A 103 -9.74 -7.20 -6.40
CA TYR A 103 -10.85 -8.06 -6.02
C TYR A 103 -12.02 -7.78 -6.95
N ASP A 104 -12.56 -8.84 -7.55
CA ASP A 104 -13.71 -8.73 -8.47
C ASP A 104 -13.43 -7.74 -9.62
N ASP A 105 -12.24 -7.86 -10.22
CA ASP A 105 -11.76 -7.04 -11.35
C ASP A 105 -11.65 -5.55 -11.04
N GLN A 106 -11.63 -5.17 -9.77
CA GLN A 106 -11.46 -3.79 -9.33
C GLN A 106 -10.29 -3.68 -8.39
N VAL A 107 -9.73 -2.48 -8.25
CA VAL A 107 -8.70 -2.22 -7.26
C VAL A 107 -9.37 -2.16 -5.89
N TRP A 108 -9.06 -3.16 -5.06
CA TRP A 108 -9.55 -3.24 -3.68
C TRP A 108 -8.71 -2.41 -2.73
N GLY A 109 -7.44 -2.33 -3.00
CA GLY A 109 -6.50 -1.61 -2.17
C GLY A 109 -5.09 -1.67 -2.74
N THR A 110 -4.11 -1.40 -1.90
CA THR A 110 -2.70 -1.42 -2.31
C THR A 110 -1.84 -2.09 -1.26
N ILE A 111 -0.71 -2.65 -1.71
CA ILE A 111 0.40 -2.97 -0.83
C ILE A 111 1.53 -2.03 -1.19
N ASN A 112 2.11 -1.35 -0.20
CA ASN A 112 3.23 -0.46 -0.45
C ASN A 112 4.34 -0.64 0.56
N PHE A 113 5.55 -0.30 0.12
CA PHE A 113 6.73 -0.25 0.96
C PHE A 113 7.39 1.10 0.74
N THR A 114 7.77 1.75 1.83
CA THR A 114 8.29 3.11 1.78
C THR A 114 9.49 3.28 2.70
N SER A 115 10.31 4.30 2.37
CA SER A 115 11.46 4.68 3.18
C SER A 115 11.60 6.19 3.19
N THR A 116 12.05 6.75 4.31
CA THR A 116 12.37 8.18 4.42
C THR A 116 13.76 8.49 3.88
N THR A 117 14.54 7.46 3.53
CA THR A 117 15.87 7.60 2.94
C THR A 117 15.85 7.11 1.50
N LEU A 118 16.83 7.57 0.72
CA LEU A 118 17.00 7.12 -0.65
C LEU A 118 17.26 5.61 -0.68
N HIS A 119 16.72 4.96 -1.67
CA HIS A 119 16.92 3.53 -1.91
C HIS A 119 17.64 3.36 -3.24
N GLN A 120 18.34 2.24 -3.41
CA GLN A 120 18.88 1.90 -4.72
C GLN A 120 17.72 1.71 -5.70
N PRO A 121 17.93 1.98 -7.01
CA PRO A 121 16.88 1.77 -8.00
C PRO A 121 16.26 0.37 -7.87
N PHE A 122 14.95 0.31 -7.88
CA PHE A 122 14.25 -0.97 -7.77
C PHE A 122 14.51 -1.81 -9.02
N ALA A 123 14.95 -3.05 -8.80
CA ALA A 123 15.14 -4.00 -9.88
C ALA A 123 13.78 -4.55 -10.33
N LYS A 124 13.75 -5.12 -11.54
CA LYS A 124 12.55 -5.79 -12.04
C LYS A 124 12.07 -6.88 -11.07
N ALA A 125 13.02 -7.57 -10.43
CA ALA A 125 12.70 -8.61 -9.44
C ALA A 125 11.96 -8.03 -8.22
N ASP A 126 12.30 -6.81 -7.79
CA ASP A 126 11.63 -6.15 -6.68
C ASP A 126 10.17 -5.82 -7.05
N ILE A 127 9.96 -5.32 -8.24
CA ILE A 127 8.61 -4.99 -8.74
C ILE A 127 7.78 -6.28 -8.82
N GLN A 128 8.35 -7.34 -9.37
CA GLN A 128 7.66 -8.63 -9.48
C GLN A 128 7.31 -9.19 -8.10
N ARG A 129 8.20 -9.01 -7.13
CA ARG A 129 7.96 -9.46 -5.75
C ARG A 129 6.78 -8.73 -5.11
N VAL A 130 6.71 -7.42 -5.27
CA VAL A 130 5.60 -6.63 -4.72
C VAL A 130 4.29 -7.00 -5.41
N GLU A 131 4.32 -7.22 -6.72
CA GLU A 131 3.15 -7.67 -7.46
C GLU A 131 2.71 -9.06 -7.03
N GLN A 132 3.66 -9.94 -6.68
CA GLN A 132 3.36 -11.26 -6.15
C GLN A 132 2.69 -11.18 -4.77
N TYR A 133 3.15 -10.26 -3.92
CA TYR A 133 2.49 -10.01 -2.63
C TYR A 133 1.06 -9.52 -2.84
N ALA A 134 0.86 -8.60 -3.79
CA ALA A 134 -0.47 -8.10 -4.10
C ALA A 134 -1.40 -9.24 -4.55
N LYS A 135 -0.89 -10.16 -5.34
CA LYS A 135 -1.64 -11.33 -5.79
C LYS A 135 -2.01 -12.24 -4.62
N GLN A 136 -1.08 -12.48 -3.70
CA GLN A 136 -1.34 -13.29 -2.51
C GLN A 136 -2.46 -12.67 -1.67
N ILE A 137 -2.42 -11.36 -1.48
CA ILE A 137 -3.44 -10.67 -0.69
C ILE A 137 -4.78 -10.69 -1.42
N SER A 138 -4.78 -10.54 -2.73
CA SER A 138 -5.99 -10.69 -3.54
C SER A 138 -6.65 -12.06 -3.30
N GLU A 139 -5.87 -13.12 -3.25
CA GLU A 139 -6.36 -14.46 -2.95
C GLU A 139 -6.92 -14.57 -1.53
N PHE A 140 -6.26 -13.93 -0.56
CA PHE A 140 -6.77 -13.91 0.82
C PHE A 140 -8.11 -13.18 0.91
N VAL A 141 -8.24 -12.04 0.21
CA VAL A 141 -9.48 -11.26 0.19
C VAL A 141 -10.60 -12.08 -0.43
N GLU A 142 -10.32 -12.73 -1.55
CA GLU A 142 -11.30 -13.58 -2.23
C GLU A 142 -11.74 -14.74 -1.34
N LYS A 143 -10.79 -15.43 -0.72
CA LYS A 143 -11.06 -16.57 0.16
C LYS A 143 -11.85 -16.16 1.40
N ALA A 144 -11.61 -14.98 1.93
CA ALA A 144 -12.32 -14.47 3.10
C ALA A 144 -13.75 -14.05 2.76
N GLY A 145 -14.10 -13.97 1.47
CA GLY A 145 -15.41 -13.51 1.04
C GLY A 145 -15.65 -12.06 1.36
N VAL A 146 -14.57 -11.27 1.50
CA VAL A 146 -14.67 -9.85 1.80
C VAL A 146 -15.12 -9.15 0.53
N ILE A 147 -16.37 -8.77 0.52
CA ILE A 147 -16.88 -7.93 -0.54
C ILE A 147 -16.36 -6.52 -0.24
N SER A 148 -15.81 -5.90 -1.26
CA SER A 148 -15.35 -4.53 -1.20
C SER A 148 -16.57 -3.60 -1.10
N ARG A 149 -17.41 -3.84 -0.11
CA ARG A 149 -18.59 -3.01 0.15
C ARG A 149 -18.33 -2.10 1.30
N ALA A 150 -18.33 -0.85 1.01
CA ALA A 150 -18.52 0.15 2.02
C ALA A 150 -19.96 0.07 2.53
N PRO A 151 -20.25 0.53 3.74
CA PRO A 151 -21.62 0.52 4.27
C PRO A 151 -22.63 1.22 3.36
N TRP A 152 -22.17 2.13 2.51
CA TRP A 152 -23.01 2.86 1.58
C TRP A 152 -23.36 2.07 0.31
N ASP A 153 -22.73 0.92 0.08
CA ASP A 153 -23.01 0.06 -1.08
C ASP A 153 -24.19 -0.87 -0.82
N VAL A 154 -24.88 -0.65 0.22
CA VAL A 154 -26.03 -1.48 0.62
C VAL A 154 -27.27 -1.10 -0.16
#